data_e3e6f3cbdf409b69f46cf7663af509a8
#
_entry.id   e3e6f3cbdf409b69f46cf7663af509a8
#
_cell.length_a   1.000
_cell.length_b   1.000
_cell.length_c   1.000
_cell.angle_alpha   90.00
_cell.angle_beta   90.00
_cell.angle_gamma   90.00
#
_symmetry.space_group_name_H-M   'P 1'
#
loop_
_entity.id
_entity.type
_entity.pdbx_description
1 polymer ?
#
loop_
_entity_poly.entity_id
_entity_poly.type
_entity_poly.pdbx_seq_one_letter_code
_entity_poly.pdbx_strand_id
1 'polypeptide(L)'
;MNLKKSLFSFGIALLMFTPSLRAETPARAAIVKERDTVLSKIVADVESRYSAGTTDDEAVWTAKLSLLSFRRDVATTAGEKLKQQEQIVALQEKRLNAIKERANTGTSDSLAVLRATDALLAAKQMQAELQPEGKKG
;
A
#
# COMPACT_ATOMS: atom_id res chain seq x y z
N MET A 1 -44.09 31.32 -52.85
CA MET A 1 -43.97 31.18 -51.35
C MET A 1 -42.85 30.21 -51.01
N ASN A 2 -41.70 30.73 -50.61
CA ASN A 2 -40.50 29.92 -50.39
C ASN A 2 -40.34 29.67 -48.89
N LEU A 3 -40.54 28.43 -48.47
CA LEU A 3 -40.21 27.97 -47.13
C LEU A 3 -38.73 27.65 -47.11
N LYS A 4 -37.90 28.49 -46.45
CA LYS A 4 -36.51 28.21 -46.13
C LYS A 4 -36.45 27.25 -44.92
N LYS A 5 -36.02 26.01 -45.15
CA LYS A 5 -35.71 25.03 -44.11
C LYS A 5 -34.36 25.41 -43.47
N SER A 6 -34.38 25.87 -42.22
CA SER A 6 -33.19 26.06 -41.39
C SER A 6 -32.80 24.72 -40.80
N LEU A 7 -31.63 24.21 -41.21
CA LEU A 7 -30.97 23.06 -40.60
C LEU A 7 -30.15 23.55 -39.41
N PHE A 8 -30.66 23.30 -38.20
CA PHE A 8 -29.89 23.48 -36.99
C PHE A 8 -28.96 22.27 -36.84
N SER A 9 -27.69 22.48 -37.15
CA SER A 9 -26.63 21.51 -36.88
C SER A 9 -26.26 21.57 -35.39
N PHE A 10 -26.72 20.59 -34.63
CA PHE A 10 -26.30 20.40 -33.22
C PHE A 10 -24.92 19.75 -33.22
N GLY A 11 -23.87 20.56 -33.08
CA GLY A 11 -22.50 20.08 -32.85
C GLY A 11 -22.38 19.54 -31.43
N ILE A 12 -22.38 18.22 -31.29
CA ILE A 12 -22.00 17.55 -30.03
C ILE A 12 -20.49 17.69 -29.86
N ALA A 13 -20.08 18.65 -29.03
CA ALA A 13 -18.70 18.73 -28.57
C ALA A 13 -18.41 17.55 -27.61
N LEU A 14 -17.78 16.48 -28.14
CA LEU A 14 -17.25 15.38 -27.36
C LEU A 14 -16.08 15.90 -26.55
N LEU A 15 -16.33 16.30 -25.31
CA LEU A 15 -15.30 16.61 -24.32
C LEU A 15 -14.53 15.32 -24.03
N MET A 16 -13.42 15.12 -24.72
CA MET A 16 -12.42 14.12 -24.40
C MET A 16 -11.87 14.43 -23.01
N PHE A 17 -12.40 13.75 -22.00
CA PHE A 17 -11.84 13.73 -20.66
C PHE A 17 -10.53 12.95 -20.72
N THR A 18 -9.45 13.64 -21.05
CA THR A 18 -8.10 13.07 -20.91
C THR A 18 -7.84 12.94 -19.40
N PRO A 19 -7.61 11.72 -18.87
CA PRO A 19 -7.14 11.59 -17.50
C PRO A 19 -5.79 12.32 -17.44
N SER A 20 -5.76 13.45 -16.74
CA SER A 20 -4.52 14.16 -16.44
C SER A 20 -3.61 13.17 -15.71
N LEU A 21 -2.65 12.58 -16.42
CA LEU A 21 -1.43 12.04 -15.85
C LEU A 21 -0.83 13.18 -15.02
N ARG A 22 -1.06 13.11 -13.71
CA ARG A 22 -0.60 14.13 -12.76
C ARG A 22 0.92 14.08 -12.80
N ALA A 23 1.52 14.93 -13.65
CA ALA A 23 2.96 15.04 -13.80
C ALA A 23 3.56 15.26 -12.41
N GLU A 24 4.50 14.41 -12.04
CA GLU A 24 5.17 14.47 -10.76
C GLU A 24 5.99 15.77 -10.73
N THR A 25 5.57 16.72 -9.90
CA THR A 25 6.32 17.97 -9.78
C THR A 25 7.66 17.69 -9.09
N PRO A 26 8.76 18.40 -9.48
CA PRO A 26 10.06 18.23 -8.82
C PRO A 26 10.00 18.36 -7.29
N ALA A 27 9.13 19.24 -6.78
CA ALA A 27 8.90 19.40 -5.35
C ALA A 27 8.29 18.13 -4.71
N ARG A 28 7.32 17.48 -5.38
CA ARG A 28 6.73 16.24 -4.89
C ARG A 28 7.75 15.11 -4.86
N ALA A 29 8.55 14.96 -5.90
CA ALA A 29 9.60 13.94 -5.96
C ALA A 29 10.63 14.12 -4.83
N ALA A 30 11.02 15.37 -4.53
CA ALA A 30 11.92 15.67 -3.41
C ALA A 30 11.30 15.27 -2.06
N ILE A 31 10.03 15.60 -1.82
CA ILE A 31 9.30 15.23 -0.58
C ILE A 31 9.17 13.69 -0.45
N VAL A 32 8.86 13.00 -1.54
CA VAL A 32 8.77 11.52 -1.55
C VAL A 32 10.12 10.91 -1.16
N LYS A 33 11.22 11.40 -1.73
CA LYS A 33 12.57 10.92 -1.40
C LYS A 33 12.95 11.20 0.06
N GLU A 34 12.66 12.40 0.55
CA GLU A 34 12.90 12.75 1.94
C GLU A 34 12.12 11.86 2.90
N ARG A 35 10.82 11.63 2.63
CA ARG A 35 9.96 10.76 3.44
C ARG A 35 10.45 9.32 3.44
N ASP A 36 10.89 8.77 2.29
CA ASP A 36 11.50 7.43 2.24
C ASP A 36 12.73 7.34 3.13
N THR A 37 13.58 8.37 3.08
CA THR A 37 14.78 8.45 3.91
C THR A 37 14.45 8.48 5.40
N VAL A 38 13.46 9.27 5.80
CA VAL A 38 13.02 9.36 7.21
C VAL A 38 12.43 8.03 7.68
N LEU A 39 11.53 7.42 6.91
CA LEU A 39 10.94 6.13 7.27
C LEU A 39 11.99 5.01 7.34
N SER A 40 12.98 5.01 6.44
CA SER A 40 14.10 4.06 6.49
C SER A 40 14.95 4.23 7.75
N LYS A 41 15.20 5.47 8.18
CA LYS A 41 15.90 5.75 9.44
C LYS A 41 15.11 5.31 10.66
N ILE A 42 13.78 5.49 10.65
CA ILE A 42 12.90 5.01 11.72
C ILE A 42 13.00 3.48 11.84
N VAL A 43 12.96 2.75 10.73
CA VAL A 43 13.12 1.29 10.74
C VAL A 43 14.46 0.90 11.33
N ALA A 44 15.56 1.52 10.90
CA ALA A 44 16.89 1.21 11.39
C ALA A 44 17.05 1.50 12.90
N ASP A 45 16.51 2.63 13.39
CA ASP A 45 16.53 2.97 14.82
C ASP A 45 15.74 1.96 15.66
N VAL A 46 14.52 1.61 15.21
CA VAL A 46 13.67 0.64 15.93
C VAL A 46 14.30 -0.75 15.94
N GLU A 47 14.92 -1.21 14.85
CA GLU A 47 15.66 -2.48 14.79
C GLU A 47 16.86 -2.47 15.72
N SER A 48 17.59 -1.37 15.81
CA SER A 48 18.70 -1.19 16.74
C SER A 48 18.23 -1.30 18.20
N ARG A 49 17.12 -0.63 18.54
CA ARG A 49 16.51 -0.70 19.88
C ARG A 49 16.00 -2.09 20.21
N TYR A 50 15.40 -2.76 19.25
CA TYR A 50 14.95 -4.15 19.40
C TYR A 50 16.12 -5.07 19.71
N SER A 51 17.21 -4.95 18.96
CA SER A 51 18.44 -5.72 19.18
C SER A 51 19.07 -5.44 20.54
N ALA A 52 18.92 -4.22 21.07
CA ALA A 52 19.35 -3.83 22.40
C ALA A 52 18.37 -4.22 23.53
N GLY A 53 17.21 -4.82 23.19
CA GLY A 53 16.17 -5.21 24.16
C GLY A 53 15.40 -4.02 24.75
N THR A 54 15.43 -2.83 24.12
CA THR A 54 14.80 -1.61 24.63
C THR A 54 13.46 -1.29 23.95
N THR A 55 13.02 -2.11 23.00
CA THR A 55 11.68 -2.07 22.38
C THR A 55 11.23 -3.48 22.02
N ASP A 56 9.97 -3.64 21.65
CA ASP A 56 9.35 -4.90 21.27
C ASP A 56 9.33 -5.11 19.74
N ASP A 57 9.01 -6.30 19.31
CA ASP A 57 8.88 -6.66 17.91
C ASP A 57 7.66 -5.98 17.24
N GLU A 58 6.61 -5.57 17.98
CA GLU A 58 5.47 -4.85 17.46
C GLU A 58 5.88 -3.47 16.90
N ALA A 59 6.81 -2.79 17.58
CA ALA A 59 7.39 -1.54 17.08
C ALA A 59 8.15 -1.75 15.77
N VAL A 60 8.90 -2.86 15.65
CA VAL A 60 9.63 -3.22 14.41
C VAL A 60 8.65 -3.48 13.27
N TRP A 61 7.60 -4.27 13.52
CA TRP A 61 6.59 -4.54 12.48
C TRP A 61 5.88 -3.28 12.04
N THR A 62 5.49 -2.42 12.98
CA THR A 62 4.81 -1.16 12.66
C THR A 62 5.68 -0.25 11.80
N ALA A 63 6.95 -0.08 12.14
CA ALA A 63 7.89 0.72 11.37
C ALA A 63 8.07 0.17 9.94
N LYS A 64 8.28 -1.14 9.80
CA LYS A 64 8.43 -1.81 8.49
C LYS A 64 7.18 -1.71 7.65
N LEU A 65 5.99 -1.94 8.22
CA LEU A 65 4.72 -1.81 7.52
C LEU A 65 4.50 -0.39 7.00
N SER A 66 4.85 0.62 7.80
CA SER A 66 4.75 2.03 7.40
C SER A 66 5.64 2.34 6.20
N LEU A 67 6.90 1.87 6.21
CA LEU A 67 7.82 2.06 5.09
C LEU A 67 7.36 1.33 3.82
N LEU A 68 6.96 0.06 3.94
CA LEU A 68 6.52 -0.75 2.80
C LEU A 68 5.21 -0.20 2.20
N SER A 69 4.25 0.20 3.03
CA SER A 69 3.00 0.81 2.58
C SER A 69 3.27 2.14 1.85
N PHE A 70 4.13 2.98 2.41
CA PHE A 70 4.53 4.21 1.74
C PHE A 70 5.15 3.92 0.36
N ARG A 71 6.11 2.99 0.28
CA ARG A 71 6.77 2.63 -0.98
C ARG A 71 5.81 2.06 -2.01
N ARG A 72 4.84 1.24 -1.59
CA ARG A 72 3.76 0.76 -2.46
C ARG A 72 2.93 1.91 -3.01
N ASP A 73 2.54 2.84 -2.15
CA ASP A 73 1.62 3.92 -2.51
C ASP A 73 2.25 4.95 -3.46
N VAL A 74 3.58 5.13 -3.38
CA VAL A 74 4.32 6.04 -4.28
C VAL A 74 4.90 5.34 -5.51
N ALA A 75 4.87 4.01 -5.56
CA ALA A 75 5.36 3.25 -6.71
C ALA A 75 4.59 3.60 -7.98
N THR A 76 5.32 3.77 -9.09
CA THR A 76 4.76 4.22 -10.37
C THR A 76 4.30 3.07 -11.26
N THR A 77 4.84 1.88 -11.04
CA THR A 77 4.50 0.68 -11.83
C THR A 77 3.69 -0.32 -11.02
N ALA A 78 2.82 -1.08 -11.69
CA ALA A 78 2.05 -2.15 -11.07
C ALA A 78 2.97 -3.25 -10.46
N GLY A 79 4.08 -3.55 -11.15
CA GLY A 79 5.05 -4.54 -10.67
C GLY A 79 5.74 -4.12 -9.36
N GLU A 80 6.13 -2.84 -9.23
CA GLU A 80 6.70 -2.31 -7.99
C GLU A 80 5.66 -2.31 -6.86
N LYS A 81 4.43 -1.91 -7.13
CA LYS A 81 3.33 -1.98 -6.15
C LYS A 81 3.12 -3.39 -5.65
N LEU A 82 3.04 -4.36 -6.56
CA LEU A 82 2.87 -5.76 -6.21
C LEU A 82 4.04 -6.27 -5.37
N LYS A 83 5.28 -5.96 -5.74
CA LYS A 83 6.48 -6.35 -4.98
C LYS A 83 6.46 -5.83 -3.54
N GLN A 84 6.06 -4.57 -3.32
CA GLN A 84 5.94 -4.04 -1.97
C GLN A 84 4.80 -4.71 -1.20
N GLN A 85 3.69 -4.99 -1.87
CA GLN A 85 2.55 -5.67 -1.25
C GLN A 85 2.88 -7.12 -0.86
N GLU A 86 3.65 -7.84 -1.64
CA GLU A 86 4.16 -9.18 -1.29
C GLU A 86 5.01 -9.16 -0.01
N GLN A 87 5.84 -8.13 0.16
CA GLN A 87 6.62 -7.95 1.38
C GLN A 87 5.73 -7.63 2.58
N ILE A 88 4.65 -6.84 2.40
CA ILE A 88 3.65 -6.58 3.45
C ILE A 88 2.96 -7.87 3.86
N VAL A 89 2.53 -8.70 2.92
CA VAL A 89 1.90 -10.00 3.22
C VAL A 89 2.85 -10.89 4.01
N ALA A 90 4.10 -11.04 3.56
CA ALA A 90 5.11 -11.85 4.26
C ALA A 90 5.38 -11.34 5.69
N LEU A 91 5.38 -10.03 5.89
CA LEU A 91 5.56 -9.43 7.22
C LEU A 91 4.35 -9.69 8.13
N GLN A 92 3.11 -9.58 7.60
CA GLN A 92 1.89 -9.89 8.35
C GLN A 92 1.78 -11.38 8.71
N GLU A 93 2.27 -12.28 7.86
CA GLU A 93 2.35 -13.72 8.18
C GLU A 93 3.30 -13.98 9.34
N LYS A 94 4.48 -13.37 9.34
CA LYS A 94 5.44 -13.47 10.46
C LYS A 94 4.84 -12.91 11.76
N ARG A 95 4.16 -11.76 11.69
CA ARG A 95 3.49 -11.15 12.82
C ARG A 95 2.41 -12.05 13.39
N LEU A 96 1.53 -12.60 12.55
CA LEU A 96 0.47 -13.52 12.97
C LEU A 96 1.04 -14.76 13.67
N ASN A 97 2.11 -15.36 13.11
CA ASN A 97 2.73 -16.54 13.71
C ASN A 97 3.30 -16.23 15.10
N ALA A 98 4.02 -15.12 15.27
CA ALA A 98 4.54 -14.71 16.56
C ALA A 98 3.43 -14.43 17.60
N ILE A 99 2.32 -13.82 17.18
CA ILE A 99 1.16 -13.58 18.05
C ILE A 99 0.48 -14.91 18.45
N LYS A 100 0.34 -15.87 17.51
CA LYS A 100 -0.19 -17.21 17.82
C LYS A 100 0.68 -17.96 18.83
N GLU A 101 2.01 -17.91 18.67
CA GLU A 101 2.94 -18.51 19.63
C GLU A 101 2.77 -17.91 21.02
N ARG A 102 2.64 -16.58 21.12
CA ARG A 102 2.36 -15.90 22.39
C ARG A 102 0.98 -16.27 22.98
N ALA A 103 -0.02 -16.42 22.16
CA ALA A 103 -1.35 -16.87 22.62
C ALA A 103 -1.27 -18.28 23.18
N ASN A 104 -0.54 -19.19 22.53
CA ASN A 104 -0.33 -20.56 23.01
C ASN A 104 0.44 -20.63 24.35
N THR A 105 1.28 -19.66 24.62
CA THR A 105 2.02 -19.55 25.90
C THR A 105 1.29 -18.69 26.96
N GLY A 106 0.06 -18.21 26.64
CA GLY A 106 -0.74 -17.40 27.55
C GLY A 106 -0.28 -15.95 27.70
N THR A 107 0.62 -15.48 26.83
CA THR A 107 1.14 -14.10 26.84
C THR A 107 0.46 -13.17 25.84
N SER A 108 -0.53 -13.67 25.11
CA SER A 108 -1.39 -12.89 24.20
C SER A 108 -2.82 -13.45 24.27
N ASP A 109 -3.81 -12.62 23.92
CA ASP A 109 -5.21 -13.01 23.92
C ASP A 109 -5.72 -13.42 22.52
N SER A 110 -6.91 -14.04 22.49
CA SER A 110 -7.55 -14.44 21.24
C SER A 110 -7.91 -13.26 20.33
N LEU A 111 -8.18 -12.09 20.89
CA LEU A 111 -8.49 -10.87 20.13
C LEU A 111 -7.26 -10.38 19.36
N ALA A 112 -6.07 -10.49 19.94
CA ALA A 112 -4.83 -10.16 19.23
C ALA A 112 -4.61 -11.08 18.03
N VAL A 113 -4.90 -12.38 18.16
CA VAL A 113 -4.83 -13.33 17.04
C VAL A 113 -5.84 -12.98 15.95
N LEU A 114 -7.07 -12.64 16.31
CA LEU A 114 -8.11 -12.25 15.35
C LEU A 114 -7.72 -10.97 14.59
N ARG A 115 -7.20 -9.95 15.29
CA ARG A 115 -6.74 -8.70 14.65
C ARG A 115 -5.56 -8.94 13.71
N ALA A 116 -4.61 -9.78 14.08
CA ALA A 116 -3.48 -10.12 13.23
C ALA A 116 -3.93 -10.93 12.00
N THR A 117 -4.93 -11.81 12.16
CA THR A 117 -5.54 -12.56 11.05
C THR A 117 -6.26 -11.61 10.09
N ASP A 118 -7.05 -10.67 10.57
CA ASP A 118 -7.74 -9.67 9.76
C ASP A 118 -6.74 -8.81 8.96
N ALA A 119 -5.68 -8.34 9.61
CA ALA A 119 -4.63 -7.57 8.95
C ALA A 119 -3.93 -8.36 7.82
N LEU A 120 -3.70 -9.66 8.01
CA LEU A 120 -3.15 -10.53 6.97
C LEU A 120 -4.13 -10.71 5.81
N LEU A 121 -5.42 -10.94 6.10
CA LEU A 121 -6.45 -11.10 5.06
C LEU A 121 -6.61 -9.81 4.24
N ALA A 122 -6.62 -8.65 4.87
CA ALA A 122 -6.65 -7.36 4.19
C ALA A 122 -5.42 -7.17 3.28
N ALA A 123 -4.24 -7.56 3.74
CA ALA A 123 -3.03 -7.51 2.92
C ALA A 123 -3.09 -8.46 1.71
N LYS A 124 -3.62 -9.67 1.87
CA LYS A 124 -3.82 -10.64 0.77
C LYS A 124 -4.89 -10.19 -0.21
N GLN A 125 -5.97 -9.57 0.26
CA GLN A 125 -6.99 -8.98 -0.62
C GLN A 125 -6.36 -7.91 -1.52
N MET A 126 -5.61 -6.97 -0.95
CA MET A 126 -4.92 -5.94 -1.73
C MET A 126 -3.89 -6.53 -2.71
N GLN A 127 -3.20 -7.60 -2.33
CA GLN A 127 -2.29 -8.30 -3.24
C GLN A 127 -3.05 -8.87 -4.46
N ALA A 128 -4.21 -9.48 -4.23
CA ALA A 128 -5.06 -10.01 -5.30
C ALA A 128 -5.56 -8.91 -6.25
N GLU A 129 -5.90 -7.73 -5.72
CA GLU A 129 -6.33 -6.57 -6.50
C GLU A 129 -5.20 -5.98 -7.37
N LEU A 130 -3.94 -6.11 -6.93
CA LEU A 130 -2.77 -5.65 -7.67
C LEU A 130 -2.26 -6.65 -8.72
N GLN A 131 -2.71 -7.90 -8.68
CA GLN A 131 -2.35 -8.89 -9.68
C GLN A 131 -3.06 -8.60 -11.01
N PRO A 132 -2.36 -8.62 -12.15
CA PRO A 132 -2.99 -8.42 -13.45
C PRO A 132 -4.04 -9.51 -13.72
N GLU A 133 -5.21 -9.09 -14.22
CA GLU A 133 -6.27 -10.01 -14.66
C GLU A 133 -5.72 -10.92 -15.76
N GLY A 134 -5.36 -12.14 -15.46
CA GLY A 134 -4.78 -13.09 -16.43
C GLY A 134 -3.95 -14.20 -15.80
N LYS A 135 -3.62 -14.10 -14.52
CA LYS A 135 -2.93 -15.17 -13.78
C LYS A 135 -3.86 -15.93 -12.81
N LYS A 136 -5.14 -16.01 -13.12
CA LYS A 136 -6.01 -16.98 -12.45
C LYS A 136 -5.79 -18.34 -13.13
N GLY A 137 -4.74 -19.02 -12.70
CA GLY A 137 -4.51 -20.41 -13.02
C GLY A 137 -5.08 -21.31 -11.94
#